data_496f0ab62b2edbb5195c5ad38e7bbab7
#
_entry.id   496f0ab62b2edbb5195c5ad38e7bbab7
#
_cell.length_a   1.000
_cell.length_b   1.000
_cell.length_c   1.000
_cell.angle_alpha   90.00
_cell.angle_beta   90.00
_cell.angle_gamma   90.00
#
_symmetry.space_group_name_H-M   'P 1'
#
loop_
_entity.id
_entity.type
_entity.pdbx_description
1 polymer ?
#
loop_
_entity_poly.entity_id
_entity_poly.type
_entity_poly.pdbx_seq_one_letter_code
_entity_poly.pdbx_strand_id
1 'polypeptide(L)'
;MIKRPFNLQQWIEDNRALLKPPVGNKNLYVESGDYIIMIVGGPNARKDYHYNETEELFYQLEGDIVVKIQEEGKAVEIPIRAGEMFLLPAQIPHSPIRSEGSVGLIIERKRTNGMIDGLQWYCDS
;
A
#
# COMPACT_ATOMS: atom_id res chain seq x y z
N MET A 1 3.37 -3.25 -27.09
CA MET A 1 4.71 -3.77 -26.78
C MET A 1 4.77 -4.16 -25.30
N ILE A 2 5.26 -5.34 -25.02
CA ILE A 2 5.39 -5.81 -23.64
C ILE A 2 6.55 -5.07 -22.96
N LYS A 3 6.29 -4.52 -21.77
CA LYS A 3 7.32 -3.87 -20.99
C LYS A 3 8.40 -4.87 -20.59
N ARG A 4 9.66 -4.50 -20.80
CA ARG A 4 10.79 -5.38 -20.49
C ARG A 4 11.10 -5.36 -18.99
N PRO A 5 11.77 -6.40 -18.48
CA PRO A 5 12.19 -6.39 -17.08
C PRO A 5 13.06 -5.17 -16.77
N PHE A 6 12.92 -4.67 -15.56
CA PHE A 6 13.74 -3.58 -15.08
C PHE A 6 14.17 -3.87 -13.65
N ASN A 7 15.25 -3.23 -13.23
CA ASN A 7 15.75 -3.39 -11.87
C ASN A 7 14.96 -2.48 -10.93
N LEU A 8 14.20 -3.08 -10.01
CA LEU A 8 13.35 -2.33 -9.11
C LEU A 8 14.14 -1.42 -8.18
N GLN A 9 15.25 -1.91 -7.64
CA GLN A 9 16.08 -1.08 -6.76
C GLN A 9 16.60 0.16 -7.48
N GLN A 10 17.05 0.00 -8.73
CA GLN A 10 17.49 1.12 -9.54
C GLN A 10 16.35 2.09 -9.83
N TRP A 11 15.17 1.55 -10.13
CA TRP A 11 13.98 2.38 -10.36
C TRP A 11 13.68 3.25 -9.13
N ILE A 12 13.76 2.66 -7.93
CA ILE A 12 13.54 3.39 -6.68
C ILE A 12 14.55 4.53 -6.55
N GLU A 13 15.83 4.24 -6.78
CA GLU A 13 16.87 5.27 -6.69
C GLU A 13 16.60 6.42 -7.66
N ASP A 14 16.23 6.09 -8.90
CA ASP A 14 15.99 7.10 -9.93
C ASP A 14 14.73 7.92 -9.68
N ASN A 15 13.80 7.42 -8.85
CA ASN A 15 12.50 8.05 -8.65
C ASN A 15 12.22 8.44 -7.19
N ARG A 16 13.23 8.50 -6.34
CA ARG A 16 13.01 8.78 -4.91
C ARG A 16 12.25 10.08 -4.67
N ALA A 17 12.45 11.08 -5.49
CA ALA A 17 11.77 12.37 -5.35
C ALA A 17 10.25 12.22 -5.51
N LEU A 18 9.79 11.25 -6.30
CA LEU A 18 8.36 10.98 -6.51
C LEU A 18 7.73 10.23 -5.34
N LEU A 19 8.55 9.63 -4.48
CA LEU A 19 8.07 8.83 -3.36
C LEU A 19 7.91 9.64 -2.08
N LYS A 20 8.01 10.97 -2.18
CA LYS A 20 7.82 11.90 -1.08
C LYS A 20 6.57 12.74 -1.33
N PRO A 21 5.93 13.28 -0.27
CA PRO A 21 4.81 14.19 -0.48
C PRO A 21 5.21 15.35 -1.40
N PRO A 22 4.30 15.85 -2.22
CA PRO A 22 2.87 15.57 -2.23
C PRO A 22 2.46 14.33 -3.03
N VAL A 23 3.36 13.69 -3.80
CA VAL A 23 3.00 12.56 -4.65
C VAL A 23 2.93 11.26 -3.83
N GLY A 24 4.06 10.75 -3.36
CA GLY A 24 4.09 9.61 -2.45
C GLY A 24 3.98 8.22 -3.06
N ASN A 25 3.41 8.07 -4.25
CA ASN A 25 3.28 6.75 -4.87
C ASN A 25 3.37 6.81 -6.38
N LYS A 26 3.64 5.65 -6.99
CA LYS A 26 3.72 5.53 -8.44
C LYS A 26 3.32 4.13 -8.88
N ASN A 27 2.37 4.04 -9.80
CA ASN A 27 1.97 2.78 -10.41
C ASN A 27 3.05 2.36 -11.42
N LEU A 28 3.62 1.16 -11.23
CA LEU A 28 4.69 0.65 -12.07
C LEU A 28 4.19 0.09 -13.40
N TYR A 29 2.96 -0.41 -13.42
CA TYR A 29 2.39 -1.10 -14.59
C TYR A 29 1.00 -0.55 -14.89
N VAL A 30 0.95 0.64 -15.48
CA VAL A 30 -0.33 1.27 -15.85
C VAL A 30 -1.08 0.46 -16.91
N GLU A 31 -0.36 -0.36 -17.67
CA GLU A 31 -0.92 -1.21 -18.71
C GLU A 31 -1.49 -2.53 -18.19
N SER A 32 -1.34 -2.83 -16.90
CA SER A 32 -1.91 -4.06 -16.33
C SER A 32 -3.42 -4.08 -16.44
N GLY A 33 -3.98 -5.22 -16.82
CA GLY A 33 -5.42 -5.40 -16.92
C GLY A 33 -6.10 -5.71 -15.58
N ASP A 34 -5.44 -6.50 -14.74
CA ASP A 34 -6.06 -7.06 -13.55
C ASP A 34 -5.54 -6.50 -12.23
N TYR A 35 -4.32 -5.98 -12.20
CA TYR A 35 -3.65 -5.61 -10.96
C TYR A 35 -3.17 -4.18 -10.96
N ILE A 36 -3.15 -3.58 -9.77
CA ILE A 36 -2.42 -2.35 -9.50
C ILE A 36 -1.14 -2.77 -8.80
N ILE A 37 -0.01 -2.37 -9.35
CA ILE A 37 1.31 -2.69 -8.82
C ILE A 37 2.04 -1.38 -8.64
N MET A 38 2.19 -0.93 -7.38
CA MET A 38 2.71 0.40 -7.12
C MET A 38 3.78 0.42 -6.04
N ILE A 39 4.64 1.40 -6.13
CA ILE A 39 5.60 1.74 -5.08
C ILE A 39 5.02 2.90 -4.28
N VAL A 40 5.08 2.79 -2.97
CA VAL A 40 4.56 3.82 -2.06
C VAL A 40 5.66 4.21 -1.09
N GLY A 41 5.88 5.51 -0.96
CA GLY A 41 6.84 6.06 -0.01
C GLY A 41 6.13 6.76 1.14
N GLY A 42 6.86 7.00 2.23
CA GLY A 42 6.40 7.78 3.36
C GLY A 42 7.13 9.11 3.44
N PRO A 43 6.74 9.97 4.37
CA PRO A 43 5.70 9.75 5.37
C PRO A 43 4.29 9.98 4.83
N ASN A 44 3.30 9.49 5.55
CA ASN A 44 1.91 9.85 5.30
C ASN A 44 1.27 10.30 6.62
N ALA A 45 0.18 11.07 6.50
CA ALA A 45 -0.54 11.59 7.66
C ALA A 45 -1.99 11.10 7.66
N ARG A 46 -2.23 9.93 7.12
CA ARG A 46 -3.56 9.37 6.98
C ARG A 46 -4.14 8.91 8.29
N LYS A 47 -5.41 9.24 8.53
CA LYS A 47 -6.15 8.77 9.72
C LYS A 47 -7.40 8.00 9.33
N ASP A 48 -7.72 7.96 8.05
CA ASP A 48 -8.89 7.24 7.54
C ASP A 48 -8.55 5.76 7.31
N TYR A 49 -9.55 4.92 7.43
CA TYR A 49 -9.42 3.50 7.11
C TYR A 49 -9.95 3.25 5.71
N HIS A 50 -9.24 2.40 4.97
CA HIS A 50 -9.67 1.90 3.68
C HIS A 50 -10.36 0.57 3.84
N TYR A 51 -11.31 0.32 2.98
CA TYR A 51 -12.03 -0.95 2.95
C TYR A 51 -12.11 -1.41 1.50
N ASN A 52 -11.49 -2.54 1.20
CA ASN A 52 -11.48 -3.11 -0.14
C ASN A 52 -12.16 -4.47 -0.14
N GLU A 53 -12.85 -4.78 -1.24
CA GLU A 53 -13.46 -6.10 -1.42
C GLU A 53 -12.45 -7.15 -1.89
N THR A 54 -11.22 -6.76 -2.19
CA THR A 54 -10.16 -7.64 -2.66
C THR A 54 -8.97 -7.60 -1.72
N GLU A 55 -8.13 -8.63 -1.83
CA GLU A 55 -6.90 -8.73 -1.05
C GLU A 55 -5.88 -7.69 -1.49
N GLU A 56 -5.00 -7.31 -0.57
CA GLU A 56 -3.90 -6.39 -0.84
C GLU A 56 -2.61 -6.98 -0.30
N LEU A 57 -1.60 -7.12 -1.17
CA LEU A 57 -0.30 -7.65 -0.76
C LEU A 57 0.67 -6.50 -0.50
N PHE A 58 1.27 -6.52 0.68
CA PHE A 58 2.29 -5.56 1.09
C PHE A 58 3.66 -6.26 1.08
N TYR A 59 4.64 -5.62 0.50
CA TYR A 59 6.03 -6.05 0.61
C TYR A 59 6.88 -4.83 0.93
N GLN A 60 7.44 -4.80 2.15
CA GLN A 60 8.19 -3.63 2.61
C GLN A 60 9.65 -3.74 2.16
N LEU A 61 10.10 -2.74 1.42
CA LEU A 61 11.44 -2.74 0.82
C LEU A 61 12.45 -1.97 1.68
N GLU A 62 12.08 -0.79 2.15
CA GLU A 62 12.96 0.07 2.97
C GLU A 62 12.16 0.67 4.10
N GLY A 63 12.75 0.70 5.29
CA GLY A 63 12.09 1.22 6.47
C GLY A 63 10.92 0.35 6.93
N ASP A 64 10.31 0.75 8.02
CA ASP A 64 9.23 0.00 8.64
C ASP A 64 7.93 0.79 8.54
N ILE A 65 6.81 0.07 8.46
CA ILE A 65 5.49 0.67 8.51
C ILE A 65 4.63 -0.08 9.53
N VAL A 66 3.51 0.53 9.89
CA VAL A 66 2.49 -0.13 10.71
C VAL A 66 1.17 -0.04 9.96
N VAL A 67 0.51 -1.18 9.80
CA VAL A 67 -0.84 -1.20 9.23
C VAL A 67 -1.82 -1.38 10.38
N LYS A 68 -2.64 -0.37 10.63
CA LYS A 68 -3.73 -0.48 11.60
C LYS A 68 -4.89 -1.19 10.91
N ILE A 69 -5.45 -2.18 11.57
CA ILE A 69 -6.63 -2.88 11.05
C ILE A 69 -7.72 -2.90 12.12
N GLN A 70 -8.95 -3.13 11.67
CA GLN A 70 -10.07 -3.41 12.57
C GLN A 70 -10.35 -4.91 12.49
N GLU A 71 -10.20 -5.58 13.61
CA GLU A 71 -10.42 -7.01 13.71
C GLU A 71 -11.32 -7.30 14.92
N GLU A 72 -12.47 -7.89 14.65
CA GLU A 72 -13.46 -8.21 15.69
C GLU A 72 -13.82 -7.00 16.56
N GLY A 73 -13.97 -5.84 15.93
CA GLY A 73 -14.36 -4.61 16.62
C GLY A 73 -13.23 -3.93 17.37
N LYS A 74 -11.99 -4.40 17.21
CA LYS A 74 -10.84 -3.82 17.90
C LYS A 74 -9.80 -3.32 16.92
N ALA A 75 -9.13 -2.23 17.28
CA ALA A 75 -8.00 -1.74 16.52
C ALA A 75 -6.77 -2.59 16.84
N VAL A 76 -6.13 -3.13 15.80
CA VAL A 76 -4.92 -3.94 15.93
C VAL A 76 -3.85 -3.31 15.07
N GLU A 77 -2.64 -3.20 15.59
CA GLU A 77 -1.49 -2.67 14.84
C GLU A 77 -0.62 -3.82 14.36
N ILE A 78 -0.39 -3.87 13.04
CA ILE A 78 0.46 -4.88 12.43
C ILE A 78 1.70 -4.19 11.88
N PRO A 79 2.87 -4.39 12.51
CA PRO A 79 4.11 -3.84 11.97
C PRO A 79 4.58 -4.69 10.79
N ILE A 80 5.08 -4.03 9.76
CA ILE A 80 5.72 -4.67 8.61
C ILE A 80 7.09 -4.05 8.49
N ARG A 81 8.12 -4.84 8.73
CA ARG A 81 9.50 -4.39 8.71
C ARG A 81 10.09 -4.57 7.33
N ALA A 82 11.15 -3.84 7.04
CA ALA A 82 11.88 -3.99 5.78
C ALA A 82 12.19 -5.48 5.53
N GLY A 83 11.87 -5.95 4.34
CA GLY A 83 12.04 -7.34 3.95
C GLY A 83 10.85 -8.24 4.24
N GLU A 84 9.84 -7.73 4.96
CA GLU A 84 8.67 -8.54 5.32
C GLU A 84 7.51 -8.33 4.35
N MET A 85 6.69 -9.36 4.23
CA MET A 85 5.48 -9.36 3.40
C MET A 85 4.25 -9.56 4.29
N PHE A 86 3.14 -9.02 3.85
CA PHE A 86 1.86 -9.20 4.54
C PHE A 86 0.72 -9.21 3.52
N LEU A 87 -0.06 -10.27 3.53
CA LEU A 87 -1.27 -10.34 2.71
C LEU A 87 -2.46 -9.92 3.58
N LEU A 88 -3.04 -8.77 3.27
CA LEU A 88 -4.22 -8.29 3.96
C LEU A 88 -5.45 -8.94 3.32
N PRO A 89 -6.27 -9.67 4.10
CA PRO A 89 -7.49 -10.26 3.55
C PRO A 89 -8.47 -9.20 3.06
N ALA A 90 -9.37 -9.62 2.17
CA ALA A 90 -10.45 -8.77 1.71
C ALA A 90 -11.36 -8.36 2.87
N GLN A 91 -12.01 -7.22 2.72
CA GLN A 91 -13.04 -6.73 3.65
C GLN A 91 -12.54 -6.44 5.07
N ILE A 92 -11.26 -6.10 5.22
CA ILE A 92 -10.70 -5.68 6.51
C ILE A 92 -10.42 -4.18 6.41
N PRO A 93 -11.07 -3.34 7.25
CA PRO A 93 -10.72 -1.93 7.31
C PRO A 93 -9.26 -1.77 7.76
N HIS A 94 -8.50 -0.96 7.04
CA HIS A 94 -7.08 -0.81 7.32
C HIS A 94 -6.60 0.61 7.05
N SER A 95 -5.54 0.99 7.76
CA SER A 95 -4.91 2.30 7.60
C SER A 95 -3.39 2.14 7.72
N PRO A 96 -2.67 2.19 6.60
CA PRO A 96 -1.21 2.12 6.65
C PRO A 96 -0.62 3.42 7.19
N ILE A 97 0.30 3.29 8.14
CA ILE A 97 1.07 4.41 8.69
C ILE A 97 2.51 4.24 8.23
N ARG A 98 2.95 5.14 7.37
CA ARG A 98 4.27 5.04 6.73
C ARG A 98 5.23 6.05 7.32
N SER A 99 6.41 5.56 7.71
CA SER A 99 7.46 6.42 8.27
C SER A 99 8.17 7.18 7.15
N GLU A 100 8.87 8.25 7.53
CA GLU A 100 9.69 9.02 6.60
C GLU A 100 10.77 8.13 6.00
N GLY A 101 10.95 8.21 4.69
CA GLY A 101 11.95 7.43 3.98
C GLY A 101 11.56 5.97 3.73
N SER A 102 10.38 5.54 4.18
CA SER A 102 9.94 4.16 3.92
C SER A 102 9.56 3.98 2.46
N VAL A 103 9.80 2.77 1.94
CA VAL A 103 9.45 2.40 0.57
C VAL A 103 8.84 1.01 0.59
N GLY A 104 7.64 0.89 0.07
CA GLY A 104 6.94 -0.39 0.01
C GLY A 104 6.35 -0.66 -1.36
N LEU A 105 6.18 -1.95 -1.67
CA LEU A 105 5.52 -2.42 -2.87
C LEU A 105 4.12 -2.89 -2.48
N ILE A 106 3.12 -2.42 -3.20
CA ILE A 106 1.73 -2.81 -2.98
C ILE A 106 1.21 -3.44 -4.27
N ILE A 107 0.59 -4.61 -4.13
CA ILE A 107 -0.09 -5.28 -5.24
C ILE A 107 -1.53 -5.50 -4.81
N GLU A 108 -2.46 -4.97 -5.59
CA GLU A 108 -3.88 -5.17 -5.34
C GLU A 108 -4.61 -5.39 -6.67
N ARG A 109 -5.76 -6.02 -6.59
CA ARG A 109 -6.57 -6.27 -7.78
C ARG A 109 -7.33 -5.01 -8.15
N LYS A 110 -7.37 -4.72 -9.46
CA LYS A 110 -8.20 -3.61 -9.95
C LYS A 110 -9.66 -3.92 -9.70
N ARG A 111 -10.40 -2.88 -9.36
CA ARG A 111 -11.83 -3.02 -9.15
C ARG A 111 -12.55 -3.19 -10.47
N THR A 112 -13.54 -4.06 -10.48
CA THR A 112 -14.44 -4.21 -11.61
C THR A 112 -15.76 -3.50 -11.29
N ASN A 113 -16.61 -3.36 -12.30
CA ASN A 113 -17.95 -2.80 -12.09
C ASN A 113 -18.69 -3.62 -11.04
N GLY A 114 -19.25 -2.96 -10.05
CA GLY A 114 -19.97 -3.61 -8.96
C GLY A 114 -19.15 -3.83 -7.70
N MET A 115 -17.82 -3.63 -7.74
CA MET A 115 -17.02 -3.65 -6.53
C MET A 115 -17.09 -2.31 -5.83
N ILE A 116 -17.13 -2.33 -4.52
CA ILE A 116 -17.30 -1.13 -3.69
C ILE A 116 -16.06 -0.88 -2.88
N ASP A 117 -15.60 0.38 -2.90
CA ASP A 117 -14.60 0.86 -1.96
C ASP A 117 -15.27 1.71 -0.91
N GLY A 118 -14.80 1.56 0.31
CA GLY A 118 -15.24 2.39 1.41
C GLY A 118 -14.08 3.09 2.10
N LEU A 119 -14.32 4.32 2.52
CA LEU A 119 -13.47 5.00 3.48
C LEU A 119 -14.21 4.99 4.80
N GLN A 120 -13.51 4.57 5.85
CA GLN A 120 -14.12 4.48 7.17
C GLN A 120 -13.22 5.16 8.19
N TRP A 121 -13.84 5.84 9.16
CA TRP A 121 -13.12 6.50 10.24
C TRP A 121 -13.49 5.81 11.55
N TYR A 122 -12.48 5.50 12.34
CA TYR A 122 -12.64 4.87 13.65
C TYR A 122 -11.92 5.69 14.70
N CYS A 123 -12.47 5.68 15.91
CA CYS A 123 -11.75 6.23 17.06
C CYS A 123 -10.58 5.34 17.42
N ASP A 124 -9.40 5.94 17.62
CA ASP A 124 -8.20 5.20 18.04
C ASP A 124 -8.11 5.05 19.55
N SER A 125 -9.08 5.56 20.28
CA SER A 125 -9.11 5.47 21.74
C SER A 125 -9.67 4.15 22.24
#